data_62d91cc20dc60cddd8ab42deec953b39
#
_entry.id   62d91cc20dc60cddd8ab42deec953b39
#
_cell.length_a   1.000
_cell.length_b   1.000
_cell.length_c   1.000
_cell.angle_alpha   90.00
_cell.angle_beta   90.00
_cell.angle_gamma   90.00
#
_symmetry.space_group_name_H-M   'P 1'
#
loop_
_entity.id
_entity.type
_entity.pdbx_description
1 polymer ?
#
loop_
_entity_poly.entity_id
_entity_poly.type
_entity_poly.pdbx_seq_one_letter_code
_entity_poly.pdbx_strand_id
1 'polypeptide(L)'
;MRSNRRSILKSAAALAASASPLGLFGQGARAAEGPIKIGVIDDASGDFAAAVIPKTQGAQLAVDQINAAGGVIGRQLQLIHYDGQSDVRRHQEFAQRAILEDEVNVLMAGYTSSEREAARAIAVKNKTIFWHNNQGEGGIADNYSFFTGPIPEQQILPGVEYMVKKYGKRIYVLAADYGFGQVSAQWVQASAGMNGAEIVGLEFIPLGNSEFSSSIANIQKAKPDFLFLLLVGSNQSQYFPQAQAAGLRYPSISSVNLQQGYEHKLFAPPTLENLYVPAPFLEELAETNASAKAFVDAIRAKYSDMKYVNECARCAYIAVNLMALAWAKAGTTDTDAVIKALESGISFDGPDGKVTLDPATHHLAMQMRMAQVQADHSIKFVADLGEVKPWWLSSMGVDLTKKPESKQYLPGDDPNLAKYLK
;
A
#
# COMPACT_ATOMS: atom_id res chain seq x y z
N MET A 1 -31.97 -13.86 50.77
CA MET A 1 -30.71 -13.52 51.44
C MET A 1 -29.95 -12.52 50.58
N ARG A 2 -29.67 -11.39 51.19
CA ARG A 2 -28.97 -10.20 50.63
C ARG A 2 -27.49 -10.50 50.46
N SER A 3 -26.89 -9.88 49.46
CA SER A 3 -25.48 -9.50 49.44
C SER A 3 -24.85 -9.70 48.05
N ASN A 4 -23.99 -8.95 47.51
CA ASN A 4 -23.35 -7.68 47.84
C ASN A 4 -22.79 -7.10 46.50
N ARG A 5 -23.41 -6.07 45.99
CA ARG A 5 -22.82 -5.21 44.96
C ARG A 5 -21.82 -4.26 45.65
N ARG A 6 -20.52 -4.59 45.66
CA ARG A 6 -19.46 -3.64 46.08
C ARG A 6 -18.10 -4.31 45.91
N SER A 7 -17.51 -4.30 44.71
CA SER A 7 -16.05 -4.42 44.56
C SER A 7 -15.57 -4.22 43.13
N ILE A 8 -16.10 -3.26 42.37
CA ILE A 8 -15.50 -2.79 41.13
C ILE A 8 -15.57 -1.26 41.14
N LEU A 9 -14.75 -0.65 41.94
CA LEU A 9 -14.49 0.81 41.94
C LEU A 9 -13.40 1.09 42.98
N LYS A 10 -12.14 0.82 42.67
CA LYS A 10 -10.96 1.35 43.35
C LYS A 10 -9.74 1.10 42.49
N SER A 11 -9.47 1.94 41.52
CA SER A 11 -8.14 2.24 41.01
C SER A 11 -8.22 3.45 40.08
N ALA A 12 -8.68 4.57 40.60
CA ALA A 12 -8.53 5.88 39.99
C ALA A 12 -8.62 6.89 41.11
N ALA A 13 -7.47 7.29 41.64
CA ALA A 13 -7.26 8.55 42.35
C ALA A 13 -6.09 8.39 43.35
N ALA A 14 -4.91 8.79 42.96
CA ALA A 14 -3.90 9.31 43.86
C ALA A 14 -2.78 9.97 43.03
N LEU A 15 -2.94 11.23 42.70
CA LEU A 15 -1.85 12.21 42.54
C LEU A 15 -2.51 13.60 42.54
N ALA A 16 -2.77 14.08 43.73
CA ALA A 16 -3.16 15.47 43.96
C ALA A 16 -2.15 16.09 44.96
N ALA A 17 -1.66 17.25 44.56
CA ALA A 17 -1.15 18.34 45.41
C ALA A 17 0.24 18.20 46.03
N SER A 18 1.21 18.84 45.37
CA SER A 18 2.13 19.75 46.06
C SER A 18 2.14 21.08 45.29
N ALA A 19 1.41 22.04 45.83
CA ALA A 19 1.46 23.43 45.40
C ALA A 19 2.73 24.07 45.97
N SER A 20 3.53 24.68 45.10
CA SER A 20 4.50 25.73 45.44
C SER A 20 4.33 26.88 44.45
N PRO A 21 4.27 28.12 44.90
CA PRO A 21 3.92 29.28 44.11
C PRO A 21 5.14 29.97 43.50
N LEU A 22 4.88 30.74 42.44
CA LEU A 22 5.72 31.78 41.84
C LEU A 22 6.83 31.38 40.89
N GLY A 23 6.46 31.49 39.64
CA GLY A 23 7.32 31.65 38.47
C GLY A 23 6.48 32.08 37.29
N LEU A 24 6.02 33.34 37.27
CA LEU A 24 5.47 34.00 36.05
C LEU A 24 6.59 34.13 35.02
N PHE A 25 6.87 33.06 34.29
CA PHE A 25 7.50 33.18 33.00
C PHE A 25 6.36 33.11 31.98
N GLY A 26 6.02 34.27 31.43
CA GLY A 26 5.16 34.37 30.27
C GLY A 26 5.75 33.52 29.15
N GLN A 27 5.24 32.29 28.99
CA GLN A 27 5.26 31.64 27.70
C GLN A 27 4.35 32.51 26.82
N GLY A 28 5.00 33.34 26.00
CA GLY A 28 4.29 34.01 24.91
C GLY A 28 3.45 32.92 24.19
N ALA A 29 2.13 33.08 24.22
CA ALA A 29 1.23 32.30 23.40
C ALA A 29 1.72 32.51 21.98
N ARG A 30 2.49 31.56 21.46
CA ARG A 30 2.75 31.45 20.00
C ARG A 30 1.37 31.37 19.40
N ALA A 31 1.03 32.33 18.54
CA ALA A 31 -0.22 32.27 17.80
C ALA A 31 -0.35 30.85 17.27
N ALA A 32 -1.46 30.18 17.57
CA ALA A 32 -1.66 28.80 17.15
C ALA A 32 -1.53 28.78 15.63
N GLU A 33 -0.45 28.18 15.14
CA GLU A 33 -0.31 27.91 13.71
C GLU A 33 -1.53 27.09 13.28
N GLY A 34 -2.10 27.36 12.08
CA GLY A 34 -3.26 26.65 11.56
C GLY A 34 -3.04 25.13 11.50
N PRO A 35 -4.01 24.34 11.06
CA PRO A 35 -3.89 22.88 11.00
C PRO A 35 -2.70 22.44 10.14
N ILE A 36 -2.16 21.24 10.43
CA ILE A 36 -1.21 20.58 9.54
C ILE A 36 -2.03 19.97 8.40
N LYS A 37 -1.77 20.39 7.17
CA LYS A 37 -2.57 20.01 5.99
C LYS A 37 -1.97 18.80 5.30
N ILE A 38 -2.80 17.80 5.04
CA ILE A 38 -2.49 16.58 4.28
C ILE A 38 -3.30 16.63 2.99
N GLY A 39 -2.64 16.80 1.85
CA GLY A 39 -3.29 16.69 0.54
C GLY A 39 -3.41 15.23 0.14
N VAL A 40 -4.59 14.83 -0.32
CA VAL A 40 -4.85 13.47 -0.85
C VAL A 40 -5.45 13.60 -2.24
N ILE A 41 -4.75 13.11 -3.25
CA ILE A 41 -5.26 13.04 -4.63
C ILE A 41 -5.53 11.58 -4.94
N ASP A 42 -6.79 11.20 -4.85
CA ASP A 42 -7.26 9.84 -5.07
C ASP A 42 -8.57 9.87 -5.86
N ASP A 43 -8.97 8.73 -6.41
CA ASP A 43 -10.16 8.63 -7.25
C ASP A 43 -11.42 8.38 -6.41
N ALA A 44 -12.23 9.41 -6.19
CA ALA A 44 -13.59 9.25 -5.68
C ALA A 44 -14.56 8.79 -6.78
N SER A 45 -14.17 8.97 -8.03
CA SER A 45 -14.88 8.51 -9.22
C SER A 45 -13.88 8.01 -10.29
N GLY A 46 -14.36 7.34 -11.34
CA GLY A 46 -13.52 6.76 -12.39
C GLY A 46 -13.25 5.26 -12.19
N ASP A 47 -12.39 4.70 -13.06
CA ASP A 47 -12.18 3.25 -13.17
C ASP A 47 -11.56 2.61 -11.90
N PHE A 48 -10.80 3.37 -11.13
CA PHE A 48 -10.11 2.87 -9.95
C PHE A 48 -10.80 3.23 -8.62
N ALA A 49 -11.94 3.93 -8.66
CA ALA A 49 -12.65 4.40 -7.47
C ALA A 49 -12.93 3.28 -6.45
N ALA A 50 -13.32 2.08 -6.91
CA ALA A 50 -13.61 0.95 -6.04
C ALA A 50 -12.39 0.51 -5.20
N ALA A 51 -11.17 0.64 -5.74
CA ALA A 51 -9.93 0.34 -5.06
C ALA A 51 -9.47 1.48 -4.13
N VAL A 52 -9.73 2.73 -4.52
CA VAL A 52 -9.10 3.93 -3.96
C VAL A 52 -9.96 4.64 -2.90
N ILE A 53 -11.28 4.59 -2.97
CA ILE A 53 -12.16 5.14 -1.93
C ILE A 53 -11.76 4.64 -0.52
N PRO A 54 -11.52 3.33 -0.28
CA PRO A 54 -11.05 2.85 1.02
C PRO A 54 -9.73 3.49 1.48
N LYS A 55 -8.83 3.85 0.55
CA LYS A 55 -7.55 4.51 0.83
C LYS A 55 -7.75 5.88 1.50
N THR A 56 -8.56 6.77 0.88
CA THR A 56 -8.91 8.07 1.47
C THR A 56 -9.60 7.90 2.82
N GLN A 57 -10.47 6.89 2.95
CA GLN A 57 -11.18 6.60 4.20
C GLN A 57 -10.22 6.11 5.31
N GLY A 58 -9.21 5.32 4.97
CA GLY A 58 -8.15 4.92 5.89
C GLY A 58 -7.32 6.10 6.39
N ALA A 59 -6.93 7.02 5.49
CA ALA A 59 -6.25 8.26 5.85
C ALA A 59 -7.10 9.13 6.79
N GLN A 60 -8.38 9.30 6.48
CA GLN A 60 -9.30 10.09 7.30
C GLN A 60 -9.51 9.47 8.69
N LEU A 61 -9.59 8.14 8.80
CA LEU A 61 -9.67 7.47 10.10
C LEU A 61 -8.44 7.81 10.97
N ALA A 62 -7.24 7.74 10.40
CA ALA A 62 -6.01 8.08 11.12
C ALA A 62 -6.01 9.55 11.58
N VAL A 63 -6.40 10.47 10.70
CA VAL A 63 -6.53 11.90 11.02
C VAL A 63 -7.48 12.11 12.20
N ASP A 64 -8.64 11.48 12.17
CA ASP A 64 -9.63 11.63 13.25
C ASP A 64 -9.13 11.09 14.59
N GLN A 65 -8.48 9.93 14.58
CA GLN A 65 -7.92 9.31 15.80
C GLN A 65 -6.80 10.18 16.41
N ILE A 66 -5.90 10.69 15.58
CA ILE A 66 -4.82 11.57 16.00
C ILE A 66 -5.39 12.88 16.56
N ASN A 67 -6.39 13.45 15.89
CA ASN A 67 -7.05 14.68 16.33
C ASN A 67 -7.82 14.48 17.64
N ALA A 68 -8.49 13.36 17.82
CA ALA A 68 -9.17 13.00 19.06
C ALA A 68 -8.18 12.83 20.22
N ALA A 69 -6.95 12.41 19.95
CA ALA A 69 -5.87 12.32 20.91
C ALA A 69 -5.17 13.68 21.21
N GLY A 70 -5.61 14.78 20.59
CA GLY A 70 -5.08 16.13 20.82
C GLY A 70 -4.25 16.71 19.66
N GLY A 71 -4.13 15.99 18.56
CA GLY A 71 -3.35 16.41 17.39
C GLY A 71 -1.85 16.12 17.52
N VAL A 72 -1.04 16.82 16.73
CA VAL A 72 0.42 16.68 16.70
C VAL A 72 1.06 18.04 16.87
N ILE A 73 2.08 18.13 17.72
CA ILE A 73 2.81 19.40 18.05
C ILE A 73 1.89 20.58 18.35
N GLY A 74 0.76 20.30 19.05
CA GLY A 74 -0.25 21.30 19.40
C GLY A 74 -1.16 21.77 18.28
N ARG A 75 -1.18 21.09 17.15
CA ARG A 75 -1.97 21.39 15.94
C ARG A 75 -2.86 20.20 15.56
N GLN A 76 -4.05 20.50 15.02
CA GLN A 76 -4.92 19.49 14.43
C GLN A 76 -4.44 19.14 13.02
N LEU A 77 -4.68 17.92 12.57
CA LEU A 77 -4.49 17.51 11.19
C LEU A 77 -5.74 17.86 10.37
N GLN A 78 -5.54 18.28 9.13
CA GLN A 78 -6.62 18.53 8.16
C GLN A 78 -6.32 17.77 6.87
N LEU A 79 -7.21 16.86 6.48
CA LEU A 79 -7.15 16.19 5.20
C LEU A 79 -7.90 17.03 4.14
N ILE A 80 -7.26 17.28 3.01
CA ILE A 80 -7.85 17.96 1.84
C ILE A 80 -7.83 16.94 0.70
N HIS A 81 -9.02 16.53 0.26
CA HIS A 81 -9.18 15.51 -0.79
C HIS A 81 -9.49 16.15 -2.13
N TYR A 82 -8.84 15.65 -3.18
CA TYR A 82 -9.04 16.02 -4.58
C TYR A 82 -9.40 14.77 -5.37
N ASP A 83 -10.50 14.79 -6.11
CA ASP A 83 -10.96 13.68 -6.95
C ASP A 83 -10.18 13.63 -8.27
N GLY A 84 -9.23 12.70 -8.38
CA GLY A 84 -8.39 12.49 -9.56
C GLY A 84 -9.14 11.94 -10.77
N GLN A 85 -10.27 11.25 -10.56
CA GLN A 85 -11.15 10.67 -11.60
C GLN A 85 -10.43 9.72 -12.56
N SER A 86 -9.40 9.03 -12.08
CA SER A 86 -8.53 8.14 -12.88
C SER A 86 -7.91 8.86 -14.11
N ASP A 87 -7.66 10.15 -14.00
CA ASP A 87 -7.05 11.01 -15.04
C ASP A 87 -5.70 11.55 -14.58
N VAL A 88 -4.64 11.18 -15.30
CA VAL A 88 -3.25 11.56 -14.99
C VAL A 88 -3.05 13.08 -14.99
N ARG A 89 -3.73 13.83 -15.86
CA ARG A 89 -3.60 15.30 -15.92
C ARG A 89 -4.23 15.96 -14.70
N ARG A 90 -5.36 15.42 -14.21
CA ARG A 90 -5.97 15.90 -12.96
C ARG A 90 -5.06 15.67 -11.76
N HIS A 91 -4.39 14.54 -11.68
CA HIS A 91 -3.40 14.31 -10.64
C HIS A 91 -2.27 15.35 -10.68
N GLN A 92 -1.81 15.73 -11.86
CA GLN A 92 -0.81 16.80 -12.02
C GLN A 92 -1.36 18.18 -11.61
N GLU A 93 -2.55 18.53 -12.08
CA GLU A 93 -3.21 19.83 -11.78
C GLU A 93 -3.49 19.96 -10.27
N PHE A 94 -4.04 18.91 -9.65
CA PHE A 94 -4.32 18.91 -8.23
C PHE A 94 -3.06 18.87 -7.37
N ALA A 95 -1.97 18.25 -7.83
CA ALA A 95 -0.69 18.34 -7.13
C ALA A 95 -0.15 19.77 -7.09
N GLN A 96 -0.27 20.51 -8.21
CA GLN A 96 0.09 21.93 -8.25
C GLN A 96 -0.78 22.75 -7.30
N ARG A 97 -2.10 22.58 -7.35
CA ARG A 97 -3.03 23.27 -6.48
C ARG A 97 -2.76 22.98 -5.01
N ALA A 98 -2.67 21.70 -4.64
CA ALA A 98 -2.44 21.28 -3.26
C ALA A 98 -1.17 21.90 -2.66
N ILE A 99 -0.10 21.95 -3.44
CA ILE A 99 1.20 22.44 -2.98
C ILE A 99 1.30 23.97 -3.03
N LEU A 100 0.85 24.61 -4.13
CA LEU A 100 1.11 26.03 -4.38
C LEU A 100 -0.02 26.95 -3.91
N GLU A 101 -1.26 26.46 -3.81
CA GLU A 101 -2.43 27.25 -3.42
C GLU A 101 -2.91 26.87 -2.02
N ASP A 102 -3.09 25.56 -1.77
CA ASP A 102 -3.61 25.08 -0.50
C ASP A 102 -2.49 24.87 0.55
N GLU A 103 -1.20 24.92 0.13
CA GLU A 103 0.00 24.86 0.98
C GLU A 103 0.02 23.61 1.90
N VAL A 104 -0.19 22.42 1.32
CA VAL A 104 -0.17 21.17 2.08
C VAL A 104 1.24 20.86 2.59
N ASN A 105 1.35 20.33 3.80
CA ASN A 105 2.62 19.92 4.40
C ASN A 105 3.12 18.58 3.86
N VAL A 106 2.21 17.75 3.35
CA VAL A 106 2.49 16.45 2.74
C VAL A 106 1.45 16.16 1.66
N LEU A 107 1.88 15.51 0.57
CA LEU A 107 1.00 15.07 -0.51
C LEU A 107 0.97 13.53 -0.54
N MET A 108 -0.21 12.95 -0.54
CA MET A 108 -0.47 11.53 -0.75
C MET A 108 -1.20 11.40 -2.08
N ALA A 109 -0.67 10.64 -3.05
CA ALA A 109 -1.31 10.63 -4.37
C ALA A 109 -1.04 9.37 -5.20
N GLY A 110 -1.99 9.14 -6.11
CA GLY A 110 -1.92 8.19 -7.21
C GLY A 110 -2.28 6.76 -6.83
N TYR A 111 -2.96 6.11 -7.74
CA TYR A 111 -3.19 4.67 -7.74
C TYR A 111 -2.27 4.00 -8.77
N THR A 112 -2.31 4.45 -10.01
CA THR A 112 -1.42 3.95 -11.07
C THR A 112 -0.03 4.59 -11.00
N SER A 113 0.96 3.94 -11.59
CA SER A 113 2.32 4.51 -11.72
C SER A 113 2.33 5.83 -12.48
N SER A 114 1.45 5.98 -13.47
CA SER A 114 1.36 7.22 -14.26
C SER A 114 0.81 8.39 -13.43
N GLU A 115 -0.23 8.16 -12.63
CA GLU A 115 -0.79 9.16 -11.71
C GLU A 115 0.21 9.53 -10.62
N ARG A 116 0.89 8.51 -10.06
CA ARG A 116 1.98 8.70 -9.09
C ARG A 116 3.05 9.61 -9.64
N GLU A 117 3.59 9.32 -10.83
CA GLU A 117 4.68 10.11 -11.41
C GLU A 117 4.24 11.53 -11.75
N ALA A 118 3.01 11.73 -12.22
CA ALA A 118 2.47 13.05 -12.50
C ALA A 118 2.40 13.94 -11.23
N ALA A 119 1.95 13.37 -10.10
CA ALA A 119 1.88 14.10 -8.83
C ALA A 119 3.27 14.22 -8.17
N ARG A 120 4.07 13.13 -8.17
CA ARG A 120 5.40 13.08 -7.56
C ARG A 120 6.36 14.10 -8.17
N ALA A 121 6.36 14.25 -9.49
CA ALA A 121 7.23 15.22 -10.17
C ALA A 121 6.99 16.66 -9.66
N ILE A 122 5.73 17.03 -9.37
CA ILE A 122 5.39 18.33 -8.80
C ILE A 122 5.84 18.43 -7.34
N ALA A 123 5.60 17.39 -6.54
CA ALA A 123 5.99 17.36 -5.13
C ALA A 123 7.52 17.49 -4.97
N VAL A 124 8.29 16.70 -5.71
CA VAL A 124 9.76 16.71 -5.69
C VAL A 124 10.31 18.06 -6.10
N LYS A 125 9.79 18.65 -7.21
CA LYS A 125 10.19 19.99 -7.68
C LYS A 125 10.00 21.06 -6.61
N ASN A 126 8.95 20.94 -5.80
CA ASN A 126 8.62 21.90 -4.74
C ASN A 126 9.11 21.46 -3.34
N LYS A 127 9.93 20.41 -3.26
CA LYS A 127 10.46 19.86 -2.00
C LYS A 127 9.37 19.54 -0.97
N THR A 128 8.24 19.03 -1.44
CA THR A 128 7.12 18.59 -0.61
C THR A 128 7.23 17.09 -0.39
N ILE A 129 7.05 16.63 0.85
CA ILE A 129 7.01 15.18 1.16
C ILE A 129 5.85 14.55 0.40
N PHE A 130 6.17 13.49 -0.33
CA PHE A 130 5.22 12.72 -1.13
C PHE A 130 5.11 11.28 -0.61
N TRP A 131 3.88 10.79 -0.44
CA TRP A 131 3.63 9.39 -0.13
C TRP A 131 2.84 8.70 -1.22
N HIS A 132 3.34 7.56 -1.68
CA HIS A 132 2.57 6.63 -2.49
C HIS A 132 2.04 5.50 -1.61
N ASN A 133 0.73 5.49 -1.39
CA ASN A 133 0.05 4.59 -0.46
C ASN A 133 -0.62 3.45 -1.21
N ASN A 134 0.14 2.79 -2.06
CA ASN A 134 -0.29 1.68 -2.89
C ASN A 134 0.92 0.77 -3.16
N GLN A 135 0.66 -0.48 -3.50
CA GLN A 135 1.71 -1.35 -4.02
C GLN A 135 2.36 -0.75 -5.27
N GLY A 136 3.58 -1.15 -5.55
CA GLY A 136 4.30 -0.63 -6.70
C GLY A 136 5.26 -1.64 -7.32
N GLU A 137 5.73 -1.28 -8.51
CA GLU A 137 6.77 -1.99 -9.23
C GLU A 137 8.18 -1.77 -8.65
N GLY A 138 8.30 -0.94 -7.60
CA GLY A 138 9.55 -0.67 -6.91
C GLY A 138 10.53 0.23 -7.68
N GLY A 139 11.74 0.31 -7.15
CA GLY A 139 12.87 0.96 -7.81
C GLY A 139 12.94 2.47 -7.69
N ILE A 140 11.96 3.15 -7.10
CA ILE A 140 12.01 4.60 -6.96
C ILE A 140 12.93 4.96 -5.79
N ALA A 141 14.00 5.67 -6.09
CA ALA A 141 14.91 6.30 -5.14
C ALA A 141 14.77 7.81 -5.25
N ASP A 142 14.16 8.45 -4.25
CA ASP A 142 13.90 9.87 -4.24
C ASP A 142 13.81 10.40 -2.80
N ASN A 143 14.47 11.51 -2.53
CA ASN A 143 14.58 12.07 -1.18
C ASN A 143 13.28 12.57 -0.58
N TYR A 144 12.31 12.92 -1.40
CA TYR A 144 11.03 13.46 -0.94
C TYR A 144 9.91 12.43 -1.03
N SER A 145 10.19 11.22 -1.56
CA SER A 145 9.17 10.21 -1.84
C SER A 145 9.27 9.01 -0.90
N PHE A 146 8.13 8.62 -0.32
CA PHE A 146 7.97 7.55 0.66
C PHE A 146 6.87 6.59 0.23
N PHE A 147 6.97 5.31 0.62
CA PHE A 147 6.12 4.25 0.11
C PHE A 147 5.63 3.35 1.24
N THR A 148 4.31 3.13 1.33
CA THR A 148 3.69 2.24 2.32
C THR A 148 3.17 0.94 1.75
N GLY A 149 3.02 0.85 0.44
CA GLY A 149 2.58 -0.39 -0.23
C GLY A 149 3.72 -1.37 -0.44
N PRO A 150 3.41 -2.66 -0.62
CA PRO A 150 4.41 -3.68 -0.90
C PRO A 150 5.09 -3.47 -2.26
N ILE A 151 6.34 -3.86 -2.33
CA ILE A 151 7.22 -3.78 -3.50
C ILE A 151 7.57 -5.20 -3.99
N PRO A 152 8.21 -5.36 -5.15
CA PRO A 152 8.47 -6.68 -5.73
C PRO A 152 9.19 -7.67 -4.82
N GLU A 153 10.13 -7.19 -4.00
CA GLU A 153 10.84 -8.03 -3.00
C GLU A 153 9.87 -8.66 -2.00
N GLN A 154 8.73 -8.03 -1.78
CA GLN A 154 7.72 -8.44 -0.79
C GLN A 154 6.60 -9.26 -1.43
N GLN A 155 6.17 -8.90 -2.63
CA GLN A 155 5.00 -9.51 -3.25
C GLN A 155 5.29 -10.42 -4.44
N ILE A 156 6.35 -10.16 -5.24
CA ILE A 156 6.63 -10.95 -6.44
C ILE A 156 7.63 -12.07 -6.14
N LEU A 157 8.79 -11.74 -5.56
CA LEU A 157 9.86 -12.72 -5.36
C LEU A 157 9.39 -13.90 -4.49
N PRO A 158 8.87 -13.70 -3.27
CA PRO A 158 8.41 -14.82 -2.44
C PRO A 158 7.17 -15.50 -3.01
N GLY A 159 6.34 -14.75 -3.74
CA GLY A 159 5.16 -15.29 -4.42
C GLY A 159 5.52 -16.31 -5.51
N VAL A 160 6.43 -15.96 -6.41
CA VAL A 160 6.92 -16.86 -7.46
C VAL A 160 7.60 -18.07 -6.85
N GLU A 161 8.47 -17.87 -5.85
CA GLU A 161 9.16 -18.97 -5.17
C GLU A 161 8.15 -19.97 -4.57
N TYR A 162 7.11 -19.47 -3.90
CA TYR A 162 6.06 -20.30 -3.31
C TYR A 162 5.31 -21.12 -4.39
N MET A 163 4.90 -20.45 -5.48
CA MET A 163 4.14 -21.10 -6.54
C MET A 163 4.96 -22.12 -7.32
N VAL A 164 6.24 -21.82 -7.60
CA VAL A 164 7.15 -22.75 -8.26
C VAL A 164 7.34 -24.03 -7.44
N LYS A 165 7.54 -23.90 -6.12
CA LYS A 165 7.67 -25.06 -5.22
C LYS A 165 6.39 -25.91 -5.14
N LYS A 166 5.23 -25.27 -5.29
CA LYS A 166 3.94 -25.93 -5.11
C LYS A 166 3.39 -26.55 -6.41
N TYR A 167 3.54 -25.88 -7.53
CA TYR A 167 2.83 -26.23 -8.77
C TYR A 167 3.75 -26.61 -9.93
N GLY A 168 4.96 -26.06 -10.00
CA GLY A 168 5.90 -26.35 -11.08
C GLY A 168 6.54 -25.09 -11.67
N LYS A 169 7.23 -25.24 -12.79
CA LYS A 169 8.20 -24.27 -13.30
C LYS A 169 7.75 -23.52 -14.57
N ARG A 170 6.56 -23.78 -15.06
CA ARG A 170 6.05 -23.19 -16.29
C ARG A 170 5.05 -22.08 -15.95
N ILE A 171 5.44 -20.82 -16.16
CA ILE A 171 4.68 -19.64 -15.74
C ILE A 171 4.15 -18.92 -16.98
N TYR A 172 2.85 -18.61 -17.01
CA TYR A 172 2.28 -17.71 -17.99
C TYR A 172 1.90 -16.39 -17.31
N VAL A 173 2.27 -15.26 -17.92
CA VAL A 173 2.07 -13.93 -17.33
C VAL A 173 1.09 -13.14 -18.16
N LEU A 174 0.04 -12.60 -17.53
CA LEU A 174 -0.79 -11.54 -18.07
C LEU A 174 -0.53 -10.26 -17.28
N ALA A 175 -0.03 -9.22 -17.93
CA ALA A 175 0.32 -7.96 -17.29
C ALA A 175 -0.41 -6.79 -17.95
N ALA A 176 -0.84 -5.80 -17.16
CA ALA A 176 -1.40 -4.57 -17.70
C ALA A 176 -0.35 -3.79 -18.49
N ASP A 177 -0.73 -3.25 -19.64
CA ASP A 177 0.18 -2.56 -20.56
C ASP A 177 0.43 -1.10 -20.14
N TYR A 178 1.12 -0.94 -19.01
CA TYR A 178 1.66 0.34 -18.53
C TYR A 178 2.81 0.08 -17.53
N GLY A 179 3.44 1.15 -17.01
CA GLY A 179 4.66 1.06 -16.20
C GLY A 179 4.65 -0.01 -15.11
N PHE A 180 3.57 -0.10 -14.30
CA PHE A 180 3.46 -1.12 -13.27
C PHE A 180 3.53 -2.55 -13.86
N GLY A 181 2.69 -2.85 -14.86
CA GLY A 181 2.64 -4.22 -15.42
C GLY A 181 3.93 -4.59 -16.15
N GLN A 182 4.51 -3.65 -16.91
CA GLN A 182 5.75 -3.87 -17.67
C GLN A 182 6.94 -4.12 -16.74
N VAL A 183 7.13 -3.31 -15.70
CA VAL A 183 8.25 -3.47 -14.75
C VAL A 183 8.01 -4.67 -13.82
N SER A 184 6.77 -4.89 -13.35
CA SER A 184 6.45 -6.06 -12.55
C SER A 184 6.64 -7.37 -13.32
N ALA A 185 6.35 -7.40 -14.63
CA ALA A 185 6.64 -8.56 -15.47
C ALA A 185 8.14 -8.87 -15.54
N GLN A 186 9.00 -7.85 -15.59
CA GLN A 186 10.47 -8.06 -15.49
C GLN A 186 10.85 -8.69 -14.15
N TRP A 187 10.24 -8.27 -13.04
CA TRP A 187 10.44 -8.89 -11.75
C TRP A 187 9.98 -10.35 -11.71
N VAL A 188 8.84 -10.67 -12.34
CA VAL A 188 8.38 -12.07 -12.47
C VAL A 188 9.37 -12.89 -13.30
N GLN A 189 9.88 -12.36 -14.43
CA GLN A 189 10.91 -13.02 -15.25
C GLN A 189 12.19 -13.27 -14.45
N ALA A 190 12.69 -12.25 -13.73
CA ALA A 190 13.87 -12.38 -12.89
C ALA A 190 13.66 -13.44 -11.80
N SER A 191 12.54 -13.40 -11.09
CA SER A 191 12.20 -14.37 -10.05
C SER A 191 12.04 -15.79 -10.62
N ALA A 192 11.43 -15.95 -11.78
CA ALA A 192 11.33 -17.22 -12.47
C ALA A 192 12.73 -17.81 -12.73
N GLY A 193 13.63 -17.01 -13.32
CA GLY A 193 15.00 -17.42 -13.58
C GLY A 193 15.79 -17.79 -12.32
N MET A 194 15.64 -17.01 -11.24
CA MET A 194 16.26 -17.31 -9.93
C MET A 194 15.78 -18.64 -9.34
N ASN A 195 14.54 -19.05 -9.63
CA ASN A 195 13.93 -20.29 -9.16
C ASN A 195 14.06 -21.44 -10.18
N GLY A 196 14.80 -21.26 -11.27
CA GLY A 196 14.96 -22.26 -12.34
C GLY A 196 13.66 -22.60 -13.04
N ALA A 197 12.75 -21.63 -13.11
CA ALA A 197 11.47 -21.68 -13.83
C ALA A 197 11.57 -20.92 -15.16
N GLU A 198 10.61 -21.13 -16.05
CA GLU A 198 10.53 -20.50 -17.38
C GLU A 198 9.22 -19.73 -17.55
N ILE A 199 9.27 -18.61 -18.24
CA ILE A 199 8.08 -17.90 -18.72
C ILE A 199 7.69 -18.50 -20.06
N VAL A 200 6.58 -19.25 -20.07
CA VAL A 200 6.06 -19.92 -21.29
C VAL A 200 5.13 -19.04 -22.11
N GLY A 201 4.80 -17.87 -21.60
CA GLY A 201 4.07 -16.82 -22.31
C GLY A 201 4.00 -15.56 -21.46
N LEU A 202 4.04 -14.41 -22.13
CA LEU A 202 3.91 -13.09 -21.53
C LEU A 202 3.08 -12.23 -22.48
N GLU A 203 1.98 -11.69 -21.98
CA GLU A 203 1.13 -10.78 -22.73
C GLU A 203 0.93 -9.49 -21.94
N PHE A 204 1.03 -8.36 -22.65
CA PHE A 204 0.67 -7.06 -22.13
C PHE A 204 -0.74 -6.69 -22.59
N ILE A 205 -1.63 -6.44 -21.63
CA ILE A 205 -3.06 -6.21 -21.84
C ILE A 205 -3.35 -4.71 -21.69
N PRO A 206 -3.83 -4.03 -22.73
CA PRO A 206 -4.21 -2.61 -22.63
C PRO A 206 -5.26 -2.38 -21.54
N LEU A 207 -5.16 -1.25 -20.83
CA LEU A 207 -6.19 -0.82 -19.87
C LEU A 207 -7.54 -0.71 -20.60
N GLY A 208 -8.61 -1.19 -19.97
CA GLY A 208 -9.94 -1.18 -20.55
C GLY A 208 -10.21 -2.29 -21.59
N ASN A 209 -9.25 -3.24 -21.79
CA ASN A 209 -9.52 -4.40 -22.64
C ASN A 209 -10.66 -5.24 -22.07
N SER A 210 -11.63 -5.58 -22.93
CA SER A 210 -12.82 -6.38 -22.56
C SER A 210 -12.78 -7.82 -23.08
N GLU A 211 -11.85 -8.16 -23.99
CA GLU A 211 -11.81 -9.43 -24.70
C GLU A 211 -10.55 -10.23 -24.38
N PHE A 212 -10.74 -11.44 -23.82
CA PHE A 212 -9.64 -12.31 -23.39
C PHE A 212 -9.60 -13.66 -24.11
N SER A 213 -10.45 -13.90 -25.12
CA SER A 213 -10.53 -15.17 -25.82
C SER A 213 -9.19 -15.60 -26.43
N SER A 214 -8.44 -14.67 -27.02
CA SER A 214 -7.11 -14.95 -27.60
C SER A 214 -6.09 -15.31 -26.51
N SER A 215 -6.04 -14.54 -25.42
CA SER A 215 -5.14 -14.82 -24.28
C SER A 215 -5.47 -16.18 -23.64
N ILE A 216 -6.75 -16.49 -23.47
CA ILE A 216 -7.21 -17.80 -22.96
C ILE A 216 -6.76 -18.94 -23.86
N ALA A 217 -6.91 -18.81 -25.19
CA ALA A 217 -6.45 -19.82 -26.14
C ALA A 217 -4.91 -19.99 -26.10
N ASN A 218 -4.16 -18.91 -25.98
CA ASN A 218 -2.70 -18.93 -25.83
C ASN A 218 -2.26 -19.63 -24.54
N ILE A 219 -2.92 -19.35 -23.41
CA ILE A 219 -2.67 -20.04 -22.14
C ILE A 219 -2.92 -21.54 -22.27
N GLN A 220 -4.06 -21.95 -22.85
CA GLN A 220 -4.40 -23.36 -23.06
C GLN A 220 -3.36 -24.07 -23.94
N LYS A 221 -2.85 -23.40 -24.97
CA LYS A 221 -1.79 -23.91 -25.84
C LYS A 221 -0.44 -24.03 -25.13
N ALA A 222 -0.09 -23.05 -24.32
CA ALA A 222 1.19 -23.02 -23.59
C ALA A 222 1.26 -24.04 -22.47
N LYS A 223 0.13 -24.46 -21.90
CA LYS A 223 0.02 -25.43 -20.80
C LYS A 223 0.96 -25.08 -19.62
N PRO A 224 0.78 -23.90 -18.99
CA PRO A 224 1.58 -23.53 -17.83
C PRO A 224 1.23 -24.38 -16.62
N ASP A 225 2.11 -24.36 -15.59
CA ASP A 225 1.80 -24.94 -14.29
C ASP A 225 0.96 -23.99 -13.45
N PHE A 226 1.17 -22.67 -13.63
CA PHE A 226 0.37 -21.61 -13.02
C PHE A 226 0.44 -20.30 -13.80
N LEU A 227 -0.47 -19.37 -13.47
CA LEU A 227 -0.54 -18.04 -14.06
C LEU A 227 -0.05 -16.99 -13.06
N PHE A 228 0.67 -15.96 -13.55
CA PHE A 228 0.92 -14.75 -12.80
C PHE A 228 0.09 -13.60 -13.39
N LEU A 229 -0.85 -13.05 -12.62
CA LEU A 229 -1.83 -12.07 -13.06
C LEU A 229 -1.49 -10.69 -12.49
N LEU A 230 -1.07 -9.78 -13.36
CA LEU A 230 -0.79 -8.37 -13.08
C LEU A 230 -1.86 -7.47 -13.75
N LEU A 231 -3.08 -7.97 -13.85
CA LEU A 231 -4.23 -7.25 -14.39
C LEU A 231 -4.75 -6.25 -13.35
N VAL A 232 -5.24 -5.10 -13.81
CA VAL A 232 -5.75 -4.03 -12.93
C VAL A 232 -7.12 -3.54 -13.41
N GLY A 233 -7.90 -2.94 -12.48
CA GLY A 233 -9.18 -2.31 -12.79
C GLY A 233 -10.15 -3.24 -13.53
N SER A 234 -10.79 -2.72 -14.57
CA SER A 234 -11.79 -3.45 -15.36
C SER A 234 -11.27 -4.71 -16.05
N ASN A 235 -9.96 -4.80 -16.33
CA ASN A 235 -9.38 -6.02 -16.91
C ASN A 235 -9.63 -7.26 -16.04
N GLN A 236 -9.61 -7.12 -14.72
CA GLN A 236 -9.88 -8.21 -13.78
C GLN A 236 -11.32 -8.72 -13.91
N SER A 237 -12.28 -7.78 -13.88
CA SER A 237 -13.70 -8.12 -13.99
C SER A 237 -14.07 -8.75 -15.34
N GLN A 238 -13.31 -8.49 -16.39
CA GLN A 238 -13.52 -9.11 -17.71
C GLN A 238 -12.82 -10.46 -17.86
N TYR A 239 -11.60 -10.60 -17.33
CA TYR A 239 -10.80 -11.82 -17.49
C TYR A 239 -11.40 -13.03 -16.76
N PHE A 240 -11.69 -12.91 -15.47
CA PHE A 240 -12.05 -14.05 -14.64
C PHE A 240 -13.33 -14.79 -15.10
N PRO A 241 -14.44 -14.10 -15.44
CA PRO A 241 -15.63 -14.78 -15.95
C PRO A 241 -15.38 -15.48 -17.30
N GLN A 242 -14.58 -14.87 -18.20
CA GLN A 242 -14.26 -15.48 -19.50
C GLN A 242 -13.35 -16.70 -19.33
N ALA A 243 -12.35 -16.63 -18.45
CA ALA A 243 -11.48 -17.75 -18.13
C ALA A 243 -12.28 -18.92 -17.53
N GLN A 244 -13.21 -18.63 -16.62
CA GLN A 244 -14.10 -19.63 -16.04
C GLN A 244 -15.01 -20.27 -17.11
N ALA A 245 -15.65 -19.47 -17.96
CA ALA A 245 -16.55 -19.96 -19.03
C ALA A 245 -15.80 -20.84 -20.04
N ALA A 246 -14.54 -20.52 -20.33
CA ALA A 246 -13.66 -21.32 -21.18
C ALA A 246 -13.08 -22.57 -20.50
N GLY A 247 -13.43 -22.84 -19.25
CA GLY A 247 -12.92 -23.98 -18.49
C GLY A 247 -11.46 -23.88 -18.08
N LEU A 248 -10.86 -22.69 -18.08
CA LEU A 248 -9.49 -22.47 -17.61
C LEU A 248 -9.42 -22.69 -16.09
N ARG A 249 -8.56 -23.59 -15.62
CA ARG A 249 -8.49 -24.02 -14.21
C ARG A 249 -7.07 -24.05 -13.68
N TYR A 250 -6.20 -23.18 -14.17
CA TYR A 250 -4.84 -23.08 -13.65
C TYR A 250 -4.81 -22.36 -12.31
N PRO A 251 -4.02 -22.83 -11.35
CA PRO A 251 -3.69 -22.02 -10.18
C PRO A 251 -3.13 -20.68 -10.62
N SER A 252 -3.50 -19.62 -9.93
CA SER A 252 -3.08 -18.27 -10.30
C SER A 252 -2.50 -17.54 -9.10
N ILE A 253 -1.57 -16.65 -9.32
CA ILE A 253 -1.08 -15.70 -8.31
C ILE A 253 -1.24 -14.29 -8.83
N SER A 254 -1.60 -13.37 -7.94
CA SER A 254 -1.70 -11.94 -8.26
C SER A 254 -1.17 -11.11 -7.11
N SER A 255 -0.45 -10.04 -7.42
CA SER A 255 -0.12 -9.00 -6.45
C SER A 255 -1.19 -7.89 -6.38
N VAL A 256 -2.22 -7.93 -7.20
CA VAL A 256 -3.25 -6.88 -7.31
C VAL A 256 -4.58 -7.32 -6.71
N ASN A 257 -5.07 -8.48 -7.13
CA ASN A 257 -6.39 -8.98 -6.71
C ASN A 257 -6.50 -9.09 -5.20
N LEU A 258 -7.66 -8.83 -4.66
CA LEU A 258 -8.01 -8.82 -3.24
C LEU A 258 -7.28 -7.75 -2.40
N GLN A 259 -6.07 -7.35 -2.75
CA GLN A 259 -5.37 -6.28 -2.05
C GLN A 259 -5.99 -4.92 -2.34
N GLN A 260 -6.48 -4.72 -3.56
CA GLN A 260 -6.99 -3.44 -4.04
C GLN A 260 -8.48 -3.48 -4.41
N GLY A 261 -9.09 -4.66 -4.47
CA GLY A 261 -10.48 -4.84 -4.83
C GLY A 261 -11.22 -5.80 -3.90
N TYR A 262 -12.41 -6.20 -4.31
CA TYR A 262 -13.27 -7.15 -3.61
C TYR A 262 -13.90 -8.15 -4.58
N GLU A 263 -13.11 -8.60 -5.57
CA GLU A 263 -13.53 -9.48 -6.67
C GLU A 263 -14.17 -10.77 -6.13
N HIS A 264 -13.66 -11.29 -5.00
CA HIS A 264 -14.22 -12.47 -4.33
C HIS A 264 -15.67 -12.29 -3.84
N LYS A 265 -16.13 -11.03 -3.73
CA LYS A 265 -17.52 -10.69 -3.41
C LYS A 265 -18.36 -10.34 -4.65
N LEU A 266 -17.71 -10.08 -5.79
CA LEU A 266 -18.37 -9.73 -7.04
C LEU A 266 -18.70 -10.95 -7.90
N PHE A 267 -17.83 -11.95 -7.88
CA PHE A 267 -17.98 -13.14 -8.70
C PHE A 267 -18.63 -14.29 -7.94
N ALA A 268 -19.42 -15.10 -8.65
CA ALA A 268 -19.94 -16.31 -8.05
C ALA A 268 -18.83 -17.37 -7.91
N PRO A 269 -18.78 -18.10 -6.79
CA PRO A 269 -17.90 -19.26 -6.67
C PRO A 269 -18.15 -20.29 -7.78
N PRO A 270 -17.13 -20.98 -8.25
CA PRO A 270 -15.72 -20.96 -7.84
C PRO A 270 -14.78 -20.12 -8.73
N THR A 271 -15.24 -19.01 -9.29
CA THR A 271 -14.52 -18.21 -10.31
C THR A 271 -13.07 -17.90 -9.93
N LEU A 272 -12.80 -17.63 -8.64
CA LEU A 272 -11.47 -17.27 -8.12
C LEU A 272 -10.79 -18.41 -7.36
N GLU A 273 -11.30 -19.64 -7.44
CA GLU A 273 -10.70 -20.78 -6.76
C GLU A 273 -9.21 -20.92 -7.13
N ASN A 274 -8.36 -21.14 -6.13
CA ASN A 274 -6.90 -21.25 -6.28
C ASN A 274 -6.20 -19.97 -6.80
N LEU A 275 -6.80 -18.79 -6.57
CA LEU A 275 -6.09 -17.53 -6.66
C LEU A 275 -5.27 -17.33 -5.37
N TYR A 276 -3.95 -17.14 -5.53
CA TYR A 276 -3.00 -16.83 -4.46
C TYR A 276 -2.66 -15.34 -4.45
N VAL A 277 -2.51 -14.79 -3.25
CA VAL A 277 -2.22 -13.36 -3.08
C VAL A 277 -1.17 -13.18 -1.98
N PRO A 278 0.06 -12.78 -2.30
CA PRO A 278 1.06 -12.37 -1.32
C PRO A 278 0.73 -10.97 -0.81
N ALA A 279 0.25 -10.85 0.41
CA ALA A 279 -0.24 -9.60 0.97
C ALA A 279 0.22 -9.37 2.41
N PRO A 280 0.47 -8.12 2.83
CA PRO A 280 0.67 -7.80 4.23
C PRO A 280 -0.65 -7.83 5.01
N PHE A 281 -1.73 -7.38 4.37
CA PHE A 281 -3.05 -7.23 4.95
C PHE A 281 -4.16 -7.62 3.95
N LEU A 282 -5.12 -8.38 4.41
CA LEU A 282 -6.45 -8.55 3.85
C LEU A 282 -7.44 -8.45 5.01
N GLU A 283 -8.71 -8.09 4.75
CA GLU A 283 -9.72 -7.93 5.80
C GLU A 283 -9.84 -9.17 6.69
N GLU A 284 -9.66 -10.36 6.13
CA GLU A 284 -9.73 -11.66 6.82
C GLU A 284 -8.64 -11.84 7.88
N LEU A 285 -7.59 -11.01 7.86
CA LEU A 285 -6.61 -11.00 8.95
C LEU A 285 -7.25 -10.63 10.30
N ALA A 286 -8.35 -9.90 10.29
CA ALA A 286 -9.13 -9.54 11.47
C ALA A 286 -9.70 -10.76 12.23
N GLU A 287 -9.81 -11.92 11.59
CA GLU A 287 -10.29 -13.14 12.24
C GLU A 287 -9.27 -13.70 13.25
N THR A 288 -7.97 -13.44 13.02
CA THR A 288 -6.89 -14.03 13.81
C THR A 288 -5.94 -13.01 14.43
N ASN A 289 -6.04 -11.74 14.06
CA ASN A 289 -5.16 -10.67 14.52
C ASN A 289 -5.96 -9.53 15.17
N ALA A 290 -5.68 -9.25 16.44
CA ALA A 290 -6.41 -8.24 17.21
C ALA A 290 -6.23 -6.81 16.67
N SER A 291 -5.03 -6.44 16.16
CA SER A 291 -4.77 -5.12 15.59
C SER A 291 -5.53 -4.94 14.26
N ALA A 292 -5.52 -5.98 13.41
CA ALA A 292 -6.33 -5.98 12.19
C ALA A 292 -7.82 -5.85 12.51
N LYS A 293 -8.31 -6.60 13.51
CA LYS A 293 -9.70 -6.50 13.94
C LYS A 293 -10.07 -5.10 14.42
N ALA A 294 -9.25 -4.50 15.26
CA ALA A 294 -9.50 -3.14 15.76
C ALA A 294 -9.55 -2.11 14.62
N PHE A 295 -8.67 -2.23 13.63
CA PHE A 295 -8.67 -1.37 12.45
C PHE A 295 -9.92 -1.56 11.59
N VAL A 296 -10.28 -2.80 11.27
CA VAL A 296 -11.48 -3.13 10.47
C VAL A 296 -12.75 -2.66 11.18
N ASP A 297 -12.88 -2.92 12.48
CA ASP A 297 -14.02 -2.47 13.28
C ASP A 297 -14.15 -0.94 13.29
N ALA A 298 -13.03 -0.22 13.43
CA ALA A 298 -13.00 1.25 13.42
C ALA A 298 -13.38 1.84 12.04
N ILE A 299 -12.88 1.25 10.95
CA ILE A 299 -13.27 1.64 9.59
C ILE A 299 -14.78 1.42 9.39
N ARG A 300 -15.29 0.24 9.73
CA ARG A 300 -16.70 -0.12 9.53
C ARG A 300 -17.65 0.67 10.42
N ALA A 301 -17.24 1.04 11.62
CA ALA A 301 -18.01 1.93 12.50
C ALA A 301 -18.22 3.33 11.87
N LYS A 302 -17.23 3.82 11.11
CA LYS A 302 -17.29 5.12 10.45
C LYS A 302 -17.89 5.04 9.05
N TYR A 303 -17.59 3.98 8.30
CA TYR A 303 -17.96 3.76 6.89
C TYR A 303 -18.69 2.42 6.74
N SER A 304 -19.93 2.35 7.20
CA SER A 304 -20.72 1.11 7.25
C SER A 304 -21.06 0.53 5.87
N ASP A 305 -20.98 1.31 4.81
CA ASP A 305 -21.23 0.93 3.42
C ASP A 305 -19.99 0.42 2.68
N MET A 306 -18.80 0.49 3.31
CA MET A 306 -17.56 -0.01 2.72
C MET A 306 -17.69 -1.50 2.40
N LYS A 307 -17.46 -1.87 1.13
CA LYS A 307 -17.62 -3.26 0.67
C LYS A 307 -16.54 -4.18 1.20
N TYR A 308 -15.31 -3.67 1.31
CA TYR A 308 -14.14 -4.41 1.75
C TYR A 308 -13.06 -3.45 2.26
N VAL A 309 -12.46 -3.78 3.39
CA VAL A 309 -11.35 -3.01 3.95
C VAL A 309 -10.06 -3.52 3.31
N ASN A 310 -9.67 -2.88 2.22
CA ASN A 310 -8.55 -3.32 1.39
C ASN A 310 -7.18 -2.83 1.91
N GLU A 311 -6.14 -3.31 1.26
CA GLU A 311 -4.74 -2.98 1.59
C GLU A 311 -4.45 -1.47 1.39
N CYS A 312 -5.09 -0.80 0.43
CA CYS A 312 -4.91 0.64 0.21
C CYS A 312 -5.37 1.47 1.43
N ALA A 313 -6.47 1.06 2.10
CA ALA A 313 -6.91 1.69 3.36
C ALA A 313 -5.84 1.56 4.46
N ARG A 314 -5.25 0.37 4.58
CA ARG A 314 -4.14 0.09 5.51
C ARG A 314 -2.92 0.96 5.19
N CYS A 315 -2.53 1.08 3.93
CA CYS A 315 -1.37 1.86 3.50
C CYS A 315 -1.50 3.33 3.86
N ALA A 316 -2.64 3.94 3.56
CA ALA A 316 -2.88 5.34 3.86
C ALA A 316 -3.00 5.60 5.37
N TYR A 317 -3.64 4.69 6.11
CA TYR A 317 -3.69 4.75 7.57
C TYR A 317 -2.28 4.74 8.19
N ILE A 318 -1.39 3.87 7.72
CA ILE A 318 0.00 3.78 8.18
C ILE A 318 0.77 5.07 7.83
N ALA A 319 0.62 5.59 6.61
CA ALA A 319 1.34 6.79 6.19
C ALA A 319 1.02 8.00 7.08
N VAL A 320 -0.26 8.23 7.39
CA VAL A 320 -0.69 9.33 8.27
C VAL A 320 -0.10 9.16 9.68
N ASN A 321 -0.10 7.93 10.21
CA ASN A 321 0.48 7.65 11.53
C ASN A 321 2.00 7.84 11.55
N LEU A 322 2.73 7.39 10.52
CA LEU A 322 4.18 7.61 10.40
C LEU A 322 4.50 9.11 10.27
N MET A 323 3.70 9.87 9.52
CA MET A 323 3.84 11.32 9.44
C MET A 323 3.60 11.98 10.79
N ALA A 324 2.58 11.58 11.55
CA ALA A 324 2.31 12.11 12.87
C ALA A 324 3.49 11.86 13.83
N LEU A 325 4.05 10.66 13.82
CA LEU A 325 5.24 10.32 14.59
C LEU A 325 6.47 11.14 14.15
N ALA A 326 6.63 11.38 12.85
CA ALA A 326 7.73 12.17 12.32
C ALA A 326 7.61 13.64 12.72
N TRP A 327 6.43 14.26 12.60
CA TRP A 327 6.18 15.62 13.07
C TRP A 327 6.41 15.76 14.58
N ALA A 328 5.90 14.80 15.36
CA ALA A 328 6.12 14.78 16.81
C ALA A 328 7.63 14.70 17.17
N LYS A 329 8.38 13.86 16.46
CA LYS A 329 9.82 13.69 16.66
C LYS A 329 10.62 14.91 16.20
N ALA A 330 10.25 15.52 15.08
CA ALA A 330 10.90 16.73 14.55
C ALA A 330 10.53 17.98 15.35
N GLY A 331 9.37 18.00 16.03
CA GLY A 331 8.84 19.17 16.73
C GLY A 331 8.43 20.32 15.79
N THR A 332 8.32 20.06 14.48
CA THR A 332 8.06 21.06 13.44
C THR A 332 7.44 20.38 12.21
N THR A 333 6.90 21.21 11.29
CA THR A 333 6.47 20.77 9.94
C THR A 333 7.50 21.11 8.85
N ASP A 334 8.70 21.58 9.20
CA ASP A 334 9.79 21.82 8.26
C ASP A 334 10.16 20.51 7.52
N THR A 335 10.18 20.58 6.20
CA THR A 335 10.35 19.38 5.35
C THR A 335 11.63 18.62 5.64
N ASP A 336 12.77 19.31 5.73
CA ASP A 336 14.06 18.64 5.90
C ASP A 336 14.18 18.02 7.30
N ALA A 337 13.66 18.69 8.34
CA ALA A 337 13.61 18.15 9.69
C ALA A 337 12.70 16.92 9.79
N VAL A 338 11.57 16.92 9.10
CA VAL A 338 10.62 15.81 9.07
C VAL A 338 11.19 14.62 8.29
N ILE A 339 11.84 14.84 7.14
CA ILE A 339 12.54 13.78 6.41
C ILE A 339 13.61 13.13 7.30
N LYS A 340 14.43 13.92 7.98
CA LYS A 340 15.42 13.40 8.91
C LYS A 340 14.79 12.59 10.07
N ALA A 341 13.60 12.98 10.53
CA ALA A 341 12.86 12.20 11.51
C ALA A 341 12.35 10.88 10.93
N LEU A 342 11.84 10.87 9.70
CA LEU A 342 11.44 9.66 8.96
C LEU A 342 12.63 8.72 8.76
N GLU A 343 13.77 9.22 8.32
CA GLU A 343 15.03 8.48 8.11
C GLU A 343 15.68 7.95 9.38
N SER A 344 15.14 8.22 10.54
CA SER A 344 15.66 7.66 11.82
C SER A 344 15.25 6.20 12.06
N GLY A 345 14.65 5.52 11.11
CA GLY A 345 14.11 4.17 11.27
C GLY A 345 12.79 4.16 12.07
N ILE A 346 11.93 5.13 11.79
CA ILE A 346 10.63 5.27 12.46
C ILE A 346 9.77 4.02 12.21
N SER A 347 9.07 3.56 13.21
CA SER A 347 8.20 2.39 13.14
C SER A 347 6.83 2.67 13.74
N PHE A 348 5.84 1.90 13.29
CA PHE A 348 4.46 1.97 13.76
C PHE A 348 3.88 0.56 13.90
N ASP A 349 3.16 0.31 14.98
CA ASP A 349 2.41 -0.93 15.18
C ASP A 349 1.07 -0.79 14.42
N GLY A 350 1.09 -1.23 13.16
CA GLY A 350 -0.03 -1.11 12.24
C GLY A 350 -1.06 -2.24 12.34
N PRO A 351 -2.07 -2.22 11.46
CA PRO A 351 -3.13 -3.23 11.45
C PRO A 351 -2.63 -4.66 11.21
N ASP A 352 -1.54 -4.83 10.49
CA ASP A 352 -0.95 -6.11 10.09
C ASP A 352 0.26 -6.51 10.91
N GLY A 353 0.63 -5.70 11.88
CA GLY A 353 1.80 -5.82 12.72
C GLY A 353 2.73 -4.61 12.61
N LYS A 354 3.93 -4.73 13.18
CA LYS A 354 4.91 -3.66 13.14
C LYS A 354 5.43 -3.44 11.73
N VAL A 355 5.41 -2.19 11.29
CA VAL A 355 6.09 -1.72 10.08
C VAL A 355 7.23 -0.80 10.46
N THR A 356 8.32 -0.82 9.69
CA THR A 356 9.48 0.05 9.92
C THR A 356 9.89 0.68 8.60
N LEU A 357 10.02 2.00 8.58
CA LEU A 357 10.53 2.71 7.42
C LEU A 357 12.03 2.46 7.29
N ASP A 358 12.45 1.92 6.15
CA ASP A 358 13.86 1.80 5.81
C ASP A 358 14.43 3.17 5.43
N PRO A 359 15.44 3.65 6.18
CA PRO A 359 15.97 5.00 5.96
C PRO A 359 16.68 5.17 4.62
N ALA A 360 17.29 4.10 4.11
CA ALA A 360 18.10 4.17 2.90
C ALA A 360 17.26 4.20 1.62
N THR A 361 16.04 3.66 1.66
CA THR A 361 15.22 3.44 0.46
C THR A 361 13.84 4.08 0.53
N HIS A 362 13.41 4.56 1.71
CA HIS A 362 12.09 5.13 2.00
C HIS A 362 10.90 4.17 1.74
N HIS A 363 11.16 2.86 1.75
CA HIS A 363 10.14 1.83 1.68
C HIS A 363 9.95 1.16 3.04
N LEU A 364 8.82 0.47 3.25
CA LEU A 364 8.55 -0.20 4.53
C LEU A 364 9.09 -1.63 4.57
N ALA A 365 9.70 -2.02 5.69
CA ALA A 365 9.75 -3.41 6.10
C ALA A 365 8.39 -3.80 6.70
N MET A 366 7.86 -4.95 6.32
CA MET A 366 6.53 -5.41 6.74
C MET A 366 6.41 -6.93 6.76
N GLN A 367 5.47 -7.43 7.56
CA GLN A 367 5.11 -8.83 7.59
C GLN A 367 4.31 -9.20 6.35
N MET A 368 4.75 -10.23 5.63
CA MET A 368 4.07 -10.72 4.44
C MET A 368 3.46 -12.11 4.68
N ARG A 369 2.34 -12.37 4.02
CA ARG A 369 1.59 -13.62 4.12
C ARG A 369 1.12 -14.06 2.75
N MET A 370 0.96 -15.37 2.54
CA MET A 370 0.31 -15.90 1.36
C MET A 370 -1.14 -16.24 1.67
N ALA A 371 -2.07 -15.58 1.00
CA ALA A 371 -3.48 -15.91 1.04
C ALA A 371 -3.88 -16.77 -0.15
N GLN A 372 -4.93 -17.58 0.00
CA GLN A 372 -5.53 -18.41 -1.05
C GLN A 372 -7.05 -18.28 -1.00
N VAL A 373 -7.67 -18.05 -2.15
CA VAL A 373 -9.11 -18.09 -2.33
C VAL A 373 -9.54 -19.57 -2.45
N GLN A 374 -10.50 -19.96 -1.62
CA GLN A 374 -11.07 -21.30 -1.61
C GLN A 374 -12.21 -21.43 -2.65
N ALA A 375 -12.71 -22.65 -2.87
CA ALA A 375 -13.78 -22.92 -3.82
C ALA A 375 -15.10 -22.17 -3.52
N ASP A 376 -15.35 -21.84 -2.26
CA ASP A 376 -16.50 -21.05 -1.82
C ASP A 376 -16.23 -19.53 -1.76
N HIS A 377 -15.06 -19.10 -2.26
CA HIS A 377 -14.52 -17.74 -2.21
C HIS A 377 -14.16 -17.25 -0.80
N SER A 378 -14.19 -18.09 0.22
CA SER A 378 -13.52 -17.74 1.49
C SER A 378 -12.01 -17.61 1.27
N ILE A 379 -11.37 -16.73 2.04
CA ILE A 379 -9.94 -16.46 1.92
C ILE A 379 -9.24 -17.05 3.15
N LYS A 380 -8.15 -17.79 2.92
CA LYS A 380 -7.31 -18.35 3.98
C LYS A 380 -5.86 -17.94 3.82
N PHE A 381 -5.22 -17.54 4.90
CA PHE A 381 -3.78 -17.41 4.94
C PHE A 381 -3.16 -18.81 5.03
N VAL A 382 -2.41 -19.20 3.99
CA VAL A 382 -1.88 -20.55 3.81
C VAL A 382 -0.38 -20.65 4.08
N ALA A 383 0.32 -19.51 4.16
CA ALA A 383 1.71 -19.44 4.59
C ALA A 383 2.04 -18.09 5.22
N ASP A 384 2.93 -18.10 6.19
CA ASP A 384 3.63 -16.93 6.70
C ASP A 384 4.94 -16.78 5.90
N LEU A 385 5.12 -15.64 5.24
CA LEU A 385 6.31 -15.34 4.44
C LEU A 385 7.36 -14.57 5.26
N GLY A 386 7.05 -14.24 6.51
CA GLY A 386 7.92 -13.52 7.43
C GLY A 386 7.96 -12.00 7.18
N GLU A 387 8.79 -11.32 7.99
CA GLU A 387 9.12 -9.91 7.76
C GLU A 387 10.02 -9.80 6.54
N VAL A 388 9.59 -9.04 5.53
CA VAL A 388 10.39 -8.77 4.32
C VAL A 388 10.80 -7.31 4.30
N LYS A 389 12.12 -7.09 4.34
CA LYS A 389 12.72 -5.74 4.26
C LYS A 389 12.97 -5.37 2.81
N PRO A 390 12.88 -4.09 2.45
CA PRO A 390 13.39 -3.60 1.17
C PRO A 390 14.92 -3.80 1.16
N TRP A 391 15.44 -4.41 0.12
CA TRP A 391 16.87 -4.72 0.06
C TRP A 391 17.50 -4.39 -1.30
N TRP A 392 16.71 -4.40 -2.36
CA TRP A 392 17.24 -4.34 -3.71
C TRP A 392 17.90 -2.99 -4.03
N LEU A 393 17.24 -1.88 -3.75
CA LEU A 393 17.82 -0.55 -3.96
C LEU A 393 19.13 -0.38 -3.19
N SER A 394 19.19 -0.85 -1.95
CA SER A 394 20.43 -0.82 -1.15
C SER A 394 21.53 -1.69 -1.78
N SER A 395 21.20 -2.83 -2.39
CA SER A 395 22.15 -3.67 -3.12
C SER A 395 22.68 -3.00 -4.39
N MET A 396 21.91 -2.06 -4.96
CA MET A 396 22.30 -1.19 -6.08
C MET A 396 23.13 0.03 -5.65
N GLY A 397 23.43 0.14 -4.35
CA GLY A 397 24.22 1.24 -3.78
C GLY A 397 23.41 2.48 -3.44
N VAL A 398 22.08 2.40 -3.43
CA VAL A 398 21.21 3.50 -3.00
C VAL A 398 21.23 3.62 -1.48
N ASP A 399 21.48 4.84 -1.01
CA ASP A 399 21.36 5.22 0.39
C ASP A 399 20.99 6.71 0.45
N LEU A 400 19.68 6.98 0.55
CA LEU A 400 19.11 8.32 0.51
C LEU A 400 19.56 9.19 1.71
N THR A 401 19.95 8.56 2.83
CA THR A 401 20.49 9.30 3.98
C THR A 401 21.87 9.89 3.72
N LYS A 402 22.58 9.38 2.73
CA LYS A 402 23.95 9.80 2.40
C LYS A 402 24.05 10.61 1.11
N LYS A 403 23.25 10.22 0.12
CA LYS A 403 23.31 10.84 -1.21
C LYS A 403 21.91 11.04 -1.76
N PRO A 404 21.51 12.28 -2.07
CA PRO A 404 20.26 12.57 -2.74
C PRO A 404 20.17 11.87 -4.10
N GLU A 405 19.02 11.30 -4.37
CA GLU A 405 18.66 10.69 -5.64
C GLU A 405 17.28 11.18 -6.09
N SER A 406 17.01 11.10 -7.40
CA SER A 406 15.67 11.24 -7.97
C SER A 406 15.64 10.41 -9.26
N LYS A 407 15.56 9.08 -9.10
CA LYS A 407 15.63 8.11 -10.19
C LYS A 407 14.71 6.92 -9.89
N GLN A 408 14.17 6.30 -10.94
CA GLN A 408 13.64 4.95 -10.86
C GLN A 408 14.65 3.97 -11.43
N TYR A 409 15.05 3.00 -10.63
CA TYR A 409 15.86 1.85 -11.05
C TYR A 409 14.94 0.76 -11.60
N LEU A 410 15.37 0.07 -12.63
CA LEU A 410 14.64 -1.04 -13.25
C LEU A 410 15.40 -2.36 -13.02
N PRO A 411 14.74 -3.52 -13.04
CA PRO A 411 15.43 -4.82 -12.95
C PRO A 411 16.56 -4.99 -13.97
N GLY A 412 16.40 -4.38 -15.15
CA GLY A 412 17.44 -4.37 -16.18
C GLY A 412 18.70 -3.57 -15.84
N ASP A 413 18.65 -2.67 -14.86
CA ASP A 413 19.82 -1.91 -14.36
C ASP A 413 20.70 -2.77 -13.43
N ASP A 414 20.17 -3.88 -12.91
CA ASP A 414 20.92 -4.80 -12.06
C ASP A 414 21.47 -5.99 -12.88
N PRO A 415 22.79 -6.13 -13.04
CA PRO A 415 23.38 -7.25 -13.79
C PRO A 415 22.98 -8.62 -13.26
N ASN A 416 22.66 -8.73 -11.95
CA ASN A 416 22.23 -9.98 -11.33
C ASN A 416 20.80 -10.36 -11.74
N LEU A 417 19.96 -9.39 -12.09
CA LEU A 417 18.59 -9.60 -12.55
C LEU A 417 18.48 -9.56 -14.08
N ALA A 418 19.21 -8.65 -14.72
CA ALA A 418 19.20 -8.45 -16.18
C ALA A 418 19.48 -9.72 -16.98
N LYS A 419 20.33 -10.63 -16.46
CA LYS A 419 20.64 -11.93 -17.09
C LYS A 419 19.43 -12.85 -17.27
N TYR A 420 18.33 -12.59 -16.54
CA TYR A 420 17.08 -13.36 -16.61
C TYR A 420 16.01 -12.68 -17.47
N LEU A 421 16.22 -11.42 -17.87
CA LEU A 421 15.28 -10.68 -18.70
C LEU A 421 15.54 -11.01 -20.17
N LYS A 422 14.57 -11.62 -20.82
CA LYS A 422 14.65 -12.00 -22.24
C LYS A 422 13.50 -11.39 -23.03
#